data_77c4530c7a69f0c6c538c0440d90e17c
#
_entry.id   77c4530c7a69f0c6c538c0440d90e17c
#
_cell.length_a   1.000
_cell.length_b   1.000
_cell.length_c   1.000
_cell.angle_alpha   90.00
_cell.angle_beta   90.00
_cell.angle_gamma   90.00
#
_symmetry.space_group_name_H-M   'P 1'
#
loop_
_entity.id
_entity.type
_entity.pdbx_description
1 polymer ?
#
loop_
_entity_poly.entity_id
_entity_poly.type
_entity_poly.pdbx_seq_one_letter_code
_entity_poly.pdbx_strand_id
1 'polypeptide(L)'
;MKRTILLFLPLLLIAGTVFLWSYPSVFPHGTTIYYPEKAYSGYTLFCADNFGAFLIDMRGNVVHHWKNVGAVDHPVKMLPGGHVMGATGNPGRIVGEEDSNDLAIADWDDNIIWKYPKAGMHHDFERTGNPVGYYAPGLEPELQGGKTLILSNKIVRKRQISYRPLLDDILYIIDEEGNILWEWLASDHIDEMGFSIEARNTMFRYPNYVMSRTPGKVGGDWIHVNTASWLGPNKWYDQGDERFHPDNIIYDGRQTNTAGIIDHKTGNLVWHLGPDYESTEKLRDIGSLVGQHHAHMIPKGLPGEGNILIFDNGGFAGFGAPNPAAPFGKDNVHRDYSRVIELDPVEMKIVWEYNANKAGSRDLAKFYSDYVSSAQRLPNGNTLIDEGAFGRLFEVTPECETVWEYISPYYQEKENFNMVYRAYRVPYDYVPQLEPPVEEAVIPPDNKILRLKDLVTVPQTTGQK
;
A
#
# COMPACT_ATOMS: atom_id res chain seq x y z
N MET A 1 7.69 -44.08 -69.46
CA MET A 1 6.87 -43.74 -68.30
C MET A 1 7.77 -43.78 -67.05
N LYS A 2 8.28 -42.63 -66.63
CA LYS A 2 9.10 -42.51 -65.41
C LYS A 2 8.15 -42.02 -64.23
N ARG A 3 7.98 -42.83 -63.22
CA ARG A 3 7.23 -42.46 -61.98
C ARG A 3 8.15 -41.71 -61.07
N THR A 4 7.86 -40.46 -60.87
CA THR A 4 8.51 -39.61 -59.85
C THR A 4 7.83 -39.87 -58.51
N ILE A 5 8.57 -40.42 -57.58
CA ILE A 5 8.11 -40.58 -56.17
C ILE A 5 8.42 -39.27 -55.46
N LEU A 6 7.36 -38.55 -55.06
CA LEU A 6 7.47 -37.41 -54.14
C LEU A 6 7.58 -37.97 -52.68
N LEU A 7 8.73 -37.80 -52.08
CA LEU A 7 8.94 -38.01 -50.64
C LEU A 7 8.40 -36.80 -49.87
N PHE A 8 7.29 -36.97 -49.17
CA PHE A 8 6.85 -36.03 -48.16
C PHE A 8 7.68 -36.23 -46.88
N LEU A 9 8.52 -35.28 -46.53
CA LEU A 9 9.14 -35.20 -45.21
C LEU A 9 8.14 -34.51 -44.25
N PRO A 10 7.73 -35.14 -43.18
CA PRO A 10 6.97 -34.42 -42.15
C PRO A 10 7.91 -33.50 -41.37
N LEU A 11 7.68 -32.21 -41.48
CA LEU A 11 8.26 -31.22 -40.59
C LEU A 11 7.69 -31.47 -39.16
N LEU A 12 8.47 -32.09 -38.31
CA LEU A 12 8.18 -32.11 -36.86
C LEU A 12 8.41 -30.68 -36.37
N LEU A 13 7.33 -29.92 -36.16
CA LEU A 13 7.33 -28.74 -35.33
C LEU A 13 7.55 -29.18 -33.87
N ILE A 14 8.78 -29.17 -33.42
CA ILE A 14 9.10 -29.19 -32.02
C ILE A 14 8.63 -27.83 -31.45
N ALA A 15 7.41 -27.77 -30.92
CA ALA A 15 7.00 -26.69 -30.08
C ALA A 15 7.84 -26.80 -28.79
N GLY A 16 9.02 -26.18 -28.82
CA GLY A 16 9.79 -25.93 -27.64
C GLY A 16 8.92 -25.05 -26.73
N THR A 17 8.44 -25.59 -25.63
CA THR A 17 7.97 -24.79 -24.51
C THR A 17 9.13 -23.89 -24.12
N VAL A 18 9.10 -22.65 -24.56
CA VAL A 18 9.97 -21.61 -24.02
C VAL A 18 9.52 -21.46 -22.58
N PHE A 19 10.20 -22.12 -21.65
CA PHE A 19 10.14 -21.73 -20.26
C PHE A 19 10.70 -20.31 -20.25
N LEU A 20 9.81 -19.33 -20.13
CA LEU A 20 10.19 -17.99 -19.74
C LEU A 20 10.69 -18.10 -18.30
N TRP A 21 11.98 -18.31 -18.15
CA TRP A 21 12.64 -18.15 -16.88
C TRP A 21 12.50 -16.68 -16.55
N SER A 22 11.63 -16.35 -15.58
CA SER A 22 11.64 -15.02 -14.99
C SER A 22 13.05 -14.77 -14.47
N TYR A 23 13.55 -13.56 -14.68
CA TYR A 23 14.83 -13.16 -14.11
C TYR A 23 14.75 -13.41 -12.61
N PRO A 24 15.67 -14.18 -12.02
CA PRO A 24 15.68 -14.34 -10.58
C PRO A 24 15.83 -12.96 -9.95
N SER A 25 15.09 -12.70 -8.86
CA SER A 25 15.27 -11.48 -8.08
C SER A 25 16.77 -11.27 -7.83
N VAL A 26 17.25 -10.05 -8.03
CA VAL A 26 18.64 -9.68 -7.72
C VAL A 26 18.89 -9.63 -6.21
N PHE A 27 17.82 -9.68 -5.41
CA PHE A 27 17.87 -9.70 -3.96
C PHE A 27 17.70 -11.12 -3.44
N PRO A 28 18.54 -11.57 -2.48
CA PRO A 28 18.29 -12.81 -1.77
C PRO A 28 17.00 -12.68 -0.95
N HIS A 29 16.26 -13.78 -0.79
CA HIS A 29 15.06 -13.82 0.03
C HIS A 29 15.38 -13.85 1.53
N GLY A 30 14.40 -13.44 2.35
CA GLY A 30 14.55 -13.36 3.80
C GLY A 30 15.21 -12.05 4.23
N THR A 31 15.65 -11.98 5.47
CA THR A 31 16.32 -10.80 6.00
C THR A 31 17.74 -10.67 5.41
N THR A 32 18.00 -9.55 4.77
CA THR A 32 19.27 -9.25 4.09
C THR A 32 20.10 -8.22 4.84
N ILE A 33 19.47 -7.39 5.67
CA ILE A 33 20.07 -6.38 6.53
C ILE A 33 19.38 -6.42 7.88
N TYR A 34 20.14 -6.44 8.97
CA TYR A 34 19.62 -6.21 10.31
C TYR A 34 20.70 -5.68 11.24
N TYR A 35 20.52 -4.46 11.74
CA TYR A 35 21.35 -3.81 12.74
C TYR A 35 20.52 -3.61 14.03
N PRO A 36 20.59 -4.54 15.02
CA PRO A 36 19.76 -4.51 16.21
C PRO A 36 19.84 -3.21 17.02
N GLU A 37 21.00 -2.57 17.00
CA GLU A 37 21.25 -1.33 17.75
C GLU A 37 20.60 -0.08 17.12
N LYS A 38 20.10 -0.20 15.89
CA LYS A 38 19.48 0.91 15.13
C LYS A 38 18.03 0.65 14.78
N ALA A 39 17.68 -0.59 14.51
CA ALA A 39 16.31 -0.98 14.15
C ALA A 39 15.38 -1.01 15.36
N TYR A 40 14.09 -0.86 15.12
CA TYR A 40 13.05 -1.12 16.11
C TYR A 40 12.71 -2.60 16.11
N SER A 41 13.26 -3.33 17.09
CA SER A 41 13.07 -4.77 17.23
C SER A 41 11.61 -5.12 17.55
N GLY A 42 11.09 -6.15 16.89
CA GLY A 42 9.71 -6.59 17.03
C GLY A 42 9.34 -7.64 15.98
N TYR A 43 8.08 -8.02 15.95
CA TYR A 43 7.56 -8.89 14.91
C TYR A 43 7.01 -8.07 13.74
N THR A 44 7.10 -8.59 12.52
CA THR A 44 6.48 -7.98 11.33
C THR A 44 5.36 -8.87 10.82
N LEU A 45 4.17 -8.28 10.73
CA LEU A 45 2.94 -8.91 10.23
C LEU A 45 2.69 -8.47 8.79
N PHE A 46 2.41 -9.41 7.89
CA PHE A 46 2.02 -9.12 6.51
C PHE A 46 1.21 -10.29 5.92
N CYS A 47 0.49 -10.03 4.83
CA CYS A 47 -0.14 -11.08 4.03
C CYS A 47 0.72 -11.40 2.81
N ALA A 48 0.78 -12.68 2.46
CA ALA A 48 1.26 -13.14 1.17
C ALA A 48 0.14 -13.89 0.46
N ASP A 49 0.00 -13.65 -0.84
CA ASP A 49 -1.11 -14.16 -1.63
C ASP A 49 -1.28 -15.68 -1.55
N ASN A 50 -2.52 -16.12 -1.38
CA ASN A 50 -2.93 -17.52 -1.23
C ASN A 50 -2.32 -18.28 -0.03
N PHE A 51 -1.52 -17.59 0.80
CA PHE A 51 -0.85 -18.21 1.94
C PHE A 51 -1.42 -17.77 3.29
N GLY A 52 -2.17 -16.64 3.35
CA GLY A 52 -2.68 -16.06 4.58
C GLY A 52 -1.74 -15.04 5.21
N ALA A 53 -1.83 -14.86 6.52
CA ALA A 53 -1.07 -13.87 7.26
C ALA A 53 0.14 -14.49 7.95
N PHE A 54 1.30 -13.87 7.79
CA PHE A 54 2.57 -14.28 8.39
C PHE A 54 3.02 -13.30 9.46
N LEU A 55 3.53 -13.83 10.55
CA LEU A 55 4.27 -13.10 11.56
C LEU A 55 5.71 -13.57 11.52
N ILE A 56 6.66 -12.67 11.27
CA ILE A 56 8.09 -12.98 11.22
C ILE A 56 8.86 -12.23 12.31
N ASP A 57 9.98 -12.81 12.76
CA ASP A 57 10.95 -12.12 13.61
C ASP A 57 11.88 -11.22 12.77
N MET A 58 12.83 -10.52 13.44
CA MET A 58 13.75 -9.60 12.76
C MET A 58 14.74 -10.32 11.82
N ARG A 59 14.93 -11.64 11.99
CA ARG A 59 15.76 -12.47 11.10
C ARG A 59 14.97 -13.07 9.94
N GLY A 60 13.67 -12.79 9.86
CA GLY A 60 12.79 -13.28 8.81
C GLY A 60 12.27 -14.72 9.03
N ASN A 61 12.49 -15.30 10.22
CA ASN A 61 11.90 -16.58 10.56
C ASN A 61 10.40 -16.42 10.79
N VAL A 62 9.59 -17.30 10.19
CA VAL A 62 8.15 -17.35 10.46
C VAL A 62 7.95 -17.88 11.88
N VAL A 63 7.41 -17.04 12.76
CA VAL A 63 7.10 -17.38 14.15
C VAL A 63 5.63 -17.73 14.35
N HIS A 64 4.75 -17.27 13.45
CA HIS A 64 3.35 -17.68 13.41
C HIS A 64 2.74 -17.50 12.01
N HIS A 65 1.64 -18.24 11.73
CA HIS A 65 0.98 -18.24 10.44
C HIS A 65 -0.51 -18.52 10.57
N TRP A 66 -1.37 -17.54 10.24
CA TRP A 66 -2.80 -17.68 10.14
C TRP A 66 -3.19 -18.00 8.68
N LYS A 67 -3.94 -19.08 8.47
CA LYS A 67 -4.39 -19.54 7.14
C LYS A 67 -5.79 -19.08 6.79
N ASN A 68 -6.60 -18.79 7.81
CA ASN A 68 -8.02 -18.45 7.66
C ASN A 68 -8.26 -16.95 7.50
N VAL A 69 -7.24 -16.11 7.75
CA VAL A 69 -7.28 -14.65 7.62
C VAL A 69 -6.09 -14.19 6.81
N GLY A 70 -6.33 -13.26 5.91
CA GLY A 70 -5.36 -12.67 5.01
C GLY A 70 -5.72 -12.89 3.55
N ALA A 71 -5.72 -11.81 2.78
CA ALA A 71 -5.93 -11.83 1.34
C ALA A 71 -4.96 -10.84 0.69
N VAL A 72 -4.59 -11.10 -0.57
CA VAL A 72 -3.48 -10.44 -1.24
C VAL A 72 -3.61 -8.93 -1.33
N ASP A 73 -4.79 -8.42 -1.64
CA ASP A 73 -5.02 -6.99 -1.88
C ASP A 73 -5.57 -6.27 -0.62
N HIS A 74 -5.31 -6.83 0.57
CA HIS A 74 -5.85 -6.32 1.82
C HIS A 74 -4.80 -6.35 2.93
N PRO A 75 -4.85 -5.39 3.87
CA PRO A 75 -4.03 -5.46 5.06
C PRO A 75 -4.51 -6.58 5.99
N VAL A 76 -3.61 -7.05 6.83
CA VAL A 76 -3.92 -7.77 8.06
C VAL A 76 -3.41 -6.94 9.23
N LYS A 77 -4.20 -6.80 10.27
CA LYS A 77 -3.91 -5.94 11.42
C LYS A 77 -3.89 -6.74 12.71
N MET A 78 -2.89 -6.48 13.55
CA MET A 78 -2.76 -7.15 14.85
C MET A 78 -3.73 -6.52 15.84
N LEU A 79 -4.42 -7.36 16.62
CA LEU A 79 -5.21 -6.98 17.77
C LEU A 79 -4.54 -7.50 19.05
N PRO A 80 -4.89 -6.94 20.23
CA PRO A 80 -4.33 -7.38 21.49
C PRO A 80 -4.46 -8.89 21.74
N GLY A 81 -3.45 -9.47 22.38
CA GLY A 81 -3.47 -10.88 22.75
C GLY A 81 -3.15 -11.84 21.60
N GLY A 82 -2.47 -11.38 20.56
CA GLY A 82 -2.09 -12.24 19.45
C GLY A 82 -3.23 -12.57 18.49
N HIS A 83 -4.28 -11.77 18.48
CA HIS A 83 -5.36 -11.87 17.49
C HIS A 83 -5.00 -11.11 16.22
N VAL A 84 -5.60 -11.49 15.10
CA VAL A 84 -5.48 -10.76 13.84
C VAL A 84 -6.83 -10.48 13.21
N MET A 85 -6.96 -9.32 12.59
CA MET A 85 -8.15 -8.95 11.81
C MET A 85 -7.76 -8.75 10.35
N GLY A 86 -8.58 -9.28 9.44
CA GLY A 86 -8.33 -9.16 8.01
C GLY A 86 -9.40 -9.82 7.16
N ALA A 87 -9.23 -9.75 5.85
CA ALA A 87 -10.12 -10.42 4.92
C ALA A 87 -10.00 -11.93 5.04
N THR A 88 -11.13 -12.65 4.92
CA THR A 88 -11.09 -14.10 4.76
C THR A 88 -10.94 -14.41 3.28
N GLY A 89 -9.74 -14.87 2.90
CA GLY A 89 -9.47 -15.26 1.52
C GLY A 89 -10.29 -16.48 1.09
N ASN A 90 -10.68 -16.51 -0.18
CA ASN A 90 -11.16 -17.73 -0.81
C ASN A 90 -9.95 -18.37 -1.52
N PRO A 91 -9.38 -19.48 -1.03
CA PRO A 91 -8.24 -20.11 -1.68
C PRO A 91 -8.56 -20.40 -3.14
N GLY A 92 -7.80 -19.85 -4.08
CA GLY A 92 -8.00 -20.01 -5.52
C GLY A 92 -8.66 -18.85 -6.23
N ARG A 93 -8.82 -17.71 -5.58
CA ARG A 93 -9.32 -16.50 -6.20
C ARG A 93 -8.28 -15.83 -7.11
N ILE A 94 -8.76 -15.31 -8.23
CA ILE A 94 -7.93 -14.59 -9.20
C ILE A 94 -7.77 -13.15 -8.69
N VAL A 95 -6.54 -12.62 -8.75
CA VAL A 95 -6.23 -11.20 -8.51
C VAL A 95 -7.24 -10.30 -9.22
N GLY A 96 -7.80 -9.32 -8.52
CA GLY A 96 -8.80 -8.36 -9.05
C GLY A 96 -10.27 -8.73 -8.79
N GLU A 97 -10.56 -9.72 -7.95
CA GLU A 97 -11.92 -9.93 -7.40
C GLU A 97 -12.03 -9.30 -5.99
N GLU A 98 -11.82 -8.01 -5.91
CA GLU A 98 -11.66 -7.25 -4.67
C GLU A 98 -12.89 -7.25 -3.75
N ASP A 99 -14.08 -7.51 -4.27
CA ASP A 99 -15.34 -7.09 -3.64
C ASP A 99 -16.14 -8.16 -2.93
N SER A 100 -15.58 -9.28 -2.56
CA SER A 100 -16.37 -10.36 -1.96
C SER A 100 -15.74 -10.95 -0.70
N ASN A 101 -14.79 -10.26 -0.11
CA ASN A 101 -14.14 -10.71 1.10
C ASN A 101 -15.00 -10.39 2.31
N ASP A 102 -15.21 -11.40 3.15
CA ASP A 102 -15.73 -11.22 4.48
C ASP A 102 -14.58 -10.67 5.35
N LEU A 103 -14.89 -9.83 6.32
CA LEU A 103 -13.93 -9.37 7.33
C LEU A 103 -14.05 -10.25 8.57
N ALA A 104 -12.93 -10.69 9.12
CA ALA A 104 -12.92 -11.58 10.27
C ALA A 104 -11.79 -11.27 11.26
N ILE A 105 -12.00 -11.71 12.50
CA ILE A 105 -10.98 -11.77 13.54
C ILE A 105 -10.67 -13.24 13.81
N ALA A 106 -9.39 -13.60 13.76
CA ALA A 106 -8.90 -14.91 14.19
C ALA A 106 -8.10 -14.79 15.49
N ASP A 107 -8.23 -15.82 16.32
CA ASP A 107 -7.38 -15.95 17.52
C ASP A 107 -5.99 -16.50 17.17
N TRP A 108 -5.15 -16.73 18.17
CA TRP A 108 -3.81 -17.28 17.96
C TRP A 108 -3.82 -18.68 17.34
N ASP A 109 -4.83 -19.50 17.64
CA ASP A 109 -4.96 -20.86 17.10
C ASP A 109 -5.65 -20.91 15.72
N ASP A 110 -5.78 -19.73 15.06
CA ASP A 110 -6.41 -19.56 13.74
C ASP A 110 -7.92 -19.88 13.72
N ASN A 111 -8.61 -19.83 14.88
CA ASN A 111 -10.05 -19.94 14.95
C ASN A 111 -10.70 -18.59 14.68
N ILE A 112 -11.70 -18.56 13.80
CA ILE A 112 -12.49 -17.35 13.56
C ILE A 112 -13.41 -17.11 14.75
N ILE A 113 -13.16 -16.02 15.49
CA ILE A 113 -13.93 -15.64 16.70
C ILE A 113 -14.96 -14.55 16.43
N TRP A 114 -14.81 -13.78 15.38
CA TRP A 114 -15.77 -12.80 14.87
C TRP A 114 -15.72 -12.75 13.34
N LYS A 115 -16.87 -12.51 12.70
CA LYS A 115 -16.94 -12.42 11.25
C LYS A 115 -18.06 -11.48 10.82
N TYR A 116 -17.75 -10.56 9.91
CA TYR A 116 -18.72 -9.76 9.20
C TYR A 116 -18.81 -10.26 7.75
N PRO A 117 -19.86 -11.02 7.42
CA PRO A 117 -20.09 -11.51 6.07
C PRO A 117 -20.59 -10.37 5.17
N LYS A 118 -20.24 -10.40 3.90
CA LYS A 118 -20.65 -9.40 2.90
C LYS A 118 -20.09 -7.99 3.15
N ALA A 119 -18.93 -7.89 3.78
CA ALA A 119 -18.25 -6.62 3.91
C ALA A 119 -18.13 -5.91 2.56
N GLY A 120 -18.03 -6.69 1.46
CA GLY A 120 -17.75 -6.14 0.15
C GLY A 120 -16.49 -5.26 0.20
N MET A 121 -15.61 -5.59 1.14
CA MET A 121 -14.45 -4.80 1.47
C MET A 121 -13.42 -4.87 0.36
N HIS A 122 -12.80 -3.75 0.08
CA HIS A 122 -11.57 -3.68 -0.67
C HIS A 122 -10.58 -2.77 0.05
N HIS A 123 -9.30 -3.04 -0.10
CA HIS A 123 -8.15 -2.25 0.30
C HIS A 123 -7.98 -1.97 1.80
N ASP A 124 -9.01 -1.50 2.55
CA ASP A 124 -8.78 -1.07 3.94
C ASP A 124 -9.98 -1.23 4.88
N PHE A 125 -9.66 -1.34 6.17
CA PHE A 125 -10.60 -1.32 7.29
C PHE A 125 -9.86 -0.85 8.54
N GLU A 126 -10.57 -0.31 9.54
CA GLU A 126 -10.01 0.05 10.84
C GLU A 126 -10.91 -0.38 11.99
N ARG A 127 -10.32 -0.69 13.14
CA ARG A 127 -11.04 -1.02 14.38
C ARG A 127 -10.87 0.10 15.39
N THR A 128 -11.94 0.53 16.08
CA THR A 128 -11.85 1.54 17.16
C THR A 128 -10.84 1.18 18.22
N GLY A 129 -10.30 2.19 18.91
CA GLY A 129 -9.21 2.08 19.88
C GLY A 129 -7.83 2.32 19.27
N ASN A 130 -7.63 1.97 18.00
CA ASN A 130 -6.43 2.33 17.23
C ASN A 130 -6.84 2.92 15.89
N PRO A 131 -6.40 4.14 15.53
CA PRO A 131 -6.87 4.81 14.33
C PRO A 131 -6.26 4.30 13.02
N VAL A 132 -5.11 3.62 13.06
CA VAL A 132 -4.30 3.34 11.84
C VAL A 132 -3.93 1.86 11.66
N GLY A 133 -4.41 0.96 12.55
CA GLY A 133 -4.21 -0.48 12.42
C GLY A 133 -2.78 -0.99 12.67
N TYR A 134 -1.83 -0.14 13.02
CA TYR A 134 -0.50 -0.54 13.46
C TYR A 134 -0.20 -0.07 14.88
N TYR A 135 0.80 -0.68 15.53
CA TYR A 135 1.13 -0.37 16.91
C TYR A 135 1.42 1.12 17.12
N ALA A 136 0.70 1.70 18.08
CA ALA A 136 0.96 3.04 18.61
C ALA A 136 0.83 2.99 20.14
N PRO A 137 1.74 3.64 20.91
CA PRO A 137 1.72 3.60 22.36
C PRO A 137 0.40 4.08 22.95
N GLY A 138 -0.25 3.24 23.79
CA GLY A 138 -1.51 3.58 24.46
C GLY A 138 -2.75 3.62 23.57
N LEU A 139 -2.65 3.15 22.31
CA LEU A 139 -3.77 3.02 21.39
C LEU A 139 -3.89 1.57 20.94
N GLU A 140 -4.83 0.84 21.51
CA GLU A 140 -5.06 -0.57 21.21
C GLU A 140 -6.41 -0.76 20.53
N PRO A 141 -6.48 -1.57 19.44
CA PRO A 141 -7.75 -1.90 18.82
C PRO A 141 -8.65 -2.66 19.81
N GLU A 142 -9.94 -2.31 19.81
CA GLU A 142 -10.94 -2.99 20.64
C GLU A 142 -11.24 -4.39 20.11
N LEU A 143 -10.87 -5.43 20.85
CA LEU A 143 -11.13 -6.81 20.46
C LEU A 143 -12.63 -7.14 20.48
N GLN A 144 -13.38 -6.60 21.45
CA GLN A 144 -14.83 -6.81 21.66
C GLN A 144 -15.54 -5.46 21.78
N GLY A 145 -16.79 -5.37 21.32
CA GLY A 145 -17.64 -4.19 21.45
C GLY A 145 -17.25 -3.01 20.55
N GLY A 146 -16.18 -3.14 19.78
CA GLY A 146 -15.66 -2.04 18.94
C GLY A 146 -16.46 -1.81 17.67
N LYS A 147 -16.31 -0.58 17.13
CA LYS A 147 -16.81 -0.26 15.78
C LYS A 147 -15.74 -0.58 14.74
N THR A 148 -16.17 -0.86 13.53
CA THR A 148 -15.26 -1.07 12.39
C THR A 148 -15.59 -0.12 11.27
N LEU A 149 -14.61 0.67 10.83
CA LEU A 149 -14.64 1.44 9.58
C LEU A 149 -14.26 0.49 8.46
N ILE A 150 -15.03 0.47 7.39
CA ILE A 150 -14.83 -0.43 6.25
C ILE A 150 -14.87 0.40 4.97
N LEU A 151 -13.88 0.19 4.12
CA LEU A 151 -13.86 0.69 2.76
C LEU A 151 -14.44 -0.38 1.83
N SER A 152 -15.44 0.00 1.04
CA SER A 152 -16.16 -0.86 0.11
C SER A 152 -16.52 -0.09 -1.15
N ASN A 153 -17.21 -0.72 -2.09
CA ASN A 153 -17.68 -0.07 -3.29
C ASN A 153 -19.16 -0.36 -3.62
N LYS A 154 -19.73 0.52 -4.42
CA LYS A 154 -21.14 0.45 -4.83
C LYS A 154 -21.32 0.92 -6.28
N ILE A 155 -22.07 0.18 -7.07
CA ILE A 155 -22.44 0.63 -8.42
C ILE A 155 -23.49 1.72 -8.33
N VAL A 156 -23.13 2.92 -8.82
CA VAL A 156 -24.02 4.08 -8.83
C VAL A 156 -24.11 4.73 -10.22
N ARG A 157 -25.11 5.59 -10.42
CA ARG A 157 -25.28 6.41 -11.62
C ARG A 157 -25.32 7.88 -11.22
N LYS A 158 -24.19 8.57 -11.36
CA LYS A 158 -24.02 10.00 -11.05
C LYS A 158 -23.67 10.75 -12.33
N ARG A 159 -24.70 11.27 -13.01
CA ARG A 159 -24.54 11.94 -14.30
C ARG A 159 -23.70 13.22 -14.25
N GLN A 160 -23.56 13.83 -13.10
CA GLN A 160 -22.63 14.95 -12.89
C GLN A 160 -21.14 14.53 -12.97
N ILE A 161 -20.84 13.23 -12.77
CA ILE A 161 -19.47 12.69 -12.83
C ILE A 161 -19.24 11.98 -14.16
N SER A 162 -20.15 11.07 -14.56
CA SER A 162 -20.00 10.32 -15.80
C SER A 162 -21.34 9.91 -16.40
N TYR A 163 -21.40 9.80 -17.74
CA TYR A 163 -22.54 9.19 -18.42
C TYR A 163 -22.58 7.66 -18.23
N ARG A 164 -21.47 7.05 -17.80
CA ARG A 164 -21.33 5.61 -17.48
C ARG A 164 -21.67 5.35 -16.02
N PRO A 165 -22.05 4.12 -15.64
CA PRO A 165 -22.08 3.74 -14.24
C PRO A 165 -20.70 3.90 -13.61
N LEU A 166 -20.67 4.23 -12.32
CA LEU A 166 -19.46 4.27 -11.51
C LEU A 166 -19.42 3.05 -10.59
N LEU A 167 -18.25 2.50 -10.40
CA LEU A 167 -17.88 1.72 -9.24
C LEU A 167 -17.38 2.73 -8.21
N ASP A 168 -18.25 3.15 -7.32
CA ASP A 168 -18.02 4.28 -6.43
C ASP A 168 -17.62 3.79 -5.05
N ASP A 169 -16.61 4.42 -4.47
CA ASP A 169 -16.15 4.05 -3.13
C ASP A 169 -17.13 4.54 -2.07
N ILE A 170 -17.39 3.65 -1.11
CA ILE A 170 -18.22 3.91 0.06
C ILE A 170 -17.45 3.55 1.33
N LEU A 171 -17.42 4.49 2.27
CA LEU A 171 -16.97 4.23 3.62
C LEU A 171 -18.19 4.00 4.50
N TYR A 172 -18.15 2.99 5.34
CA TYR A 172 -19.19 2.80 6.35
C TYR A 172 -18.63 2.30 7.67
N ILE A 173 -19.31 2.66 8.74
CA ILE A 173 -18.97 2.23 10.11
C ILE A 173 -20.05 1.27 10.58
N ILE A 174 -19.64 0.10 11.07
CA ILE A 174 -20.52 -0.88 11.70
C ILE A 174 -20.22 -1.02 13.19
N ASP A 175 -21.23 -1.47 13.95
CA ASP A 175 -21.04 -2.00 15.30
C ASP A 175 -20.60 -3.48 15.26
N GLU A 176 -20.46 -4.10 16.43
CA GLU A 176 -20.06 -5.50 16.56
C GLU A 176 -21.11 -6.48 15.99
N GLU A 177 -22.38 -6.13 16.04
CA GLU A 177 -23.49 -6.89 15.49
C GLU A 177 -23.63 -6.75 13.98
N GLY A 178 -22.86 -5.83 13.36
CA GLY A 178 -22.85 -5.55 11.92
C GLY A 178 -23.94 -4.57 11.47
N ASN A 179 -24.51 -3.78 12.39
CA ASN A 179 -25.43 -2.71 12.02
C ASN A 179 -24.63 -1.51 11.49
N ILE A 180 -25.05 -0.93 10.36
CA ILE A 180 -24.41 0.25 9.79
C ILE A 180 -24.80 1.47 10.62
N LEU A 181 -23.82 2.16 11.18
CA LEU A 181 -23.97 3.34 12.00
C LEU A 181 -23.77 4.65 11.21
N TRP A 182 -22.99 4.62 10.14
CA TRP A 182 -22.63 5.76 9.32
C TRP A 182 -22.20 5.31 7.94
N GLU A 183 -22.49 6.12 6.92
CA GLU A 183 -22.08 5.90 5.53
C GLU A 183 -21.61 7.21 4.88
N TRP A 184 -20.64 7.12 3.99
CA TRP A 184 -20.16 8.20 3.15
C TRP A 184 -19.88 7.69 1.75
N LEU A 185 -20.41 8.34 0.72
CA LEU A 185 -20.27 7.95 -0.67
C LEU A 185 -19.45 8.99 -1.43
N ALA A 186 -18.33 8.61 -2.01
CA ALA A 186 -17.35 9.54 -2.60
C ALA A 186 -17.97 10.44 -3.69
N SER A 187 -18.86 9.90 -4.52
CA SER A 187 -19.49 10.66 -5.62
C SER A 187 -20.42 11.78 -5.15
N ASP A 188 -20.86 11.79 -3.90
CA ASP A 188 -21.68 12.87 -3.36
C ASP A 188 -20.87 14.13 -3.03
N HIS A 189 -19.53 14.01 -2.97
CA HIS A 189 -18.61 15.05 -2.52
C HIS A 189 -17.64 15.56 -3.60
N ILE A 190 -17.85 15.20 -4.88
CA ILE A 190 -16.97 15.60 -5.98
C ILE A 190 -16.76 17.12 -6.10
N ASP A 191 -17.77 17.92 -5.71
CA ASP A 191 -17.69 19.38 -5.80
C ASP A 191 -16.75 19.99 -4.74
N GLU A 192 -16.42 19.23 -3.69
CA GLU A 192 -15.52 19.62 -2.61
C GLU A 192 -14.06 19.27 -2.90
N MET A 193 -13.81 18.41 -3.90
CA MET A 193 -12.50 17.81 -4.17
C MET A 193 -11.57 18.66 -5.06
N GLY A 194 -12.01 19.83 -5.54
CA GLY A 194 -11.15 20.78 -6.26
C GLY A 194 -10.76 20.39 -7.69
N PHE A 195 -11.48 19.50 -8.36
CA PHE A 195 -11.17 19.10 -9.75
C PHE A 195 -11.33 20.22 -10.76
N SER A 196 -10.34 20.35 -11.67
CA SER A 196 -10.44 21.25 -12.82
C SER A 196 -11.55 20.82 -13.79
N ILE A 197 -11.98 21.74 -14.66
CA ILE A 197 -12.98 21.43 -15.68
C ILE A 197 -12.48 20.36 -16.68
N GLU A 198 -11.19 20.34 -16.98
CA GLU A 198 -10.54 19.32 -17.83
C GLU A 198 -10.60 17.95 -17.19
N ALA A 199 -10.28 17.85 -15.88
CA ALA A 199 -10.37 16.63 -15.11
C ALA A 199 -11.80 16.09 -15.09
N ARG A 200 -12.78 16.94 -14.77
CA ARG A 200 -14.21 16.58 -14.79
C ARG A 200 -14.70 16.14 -16.18
N ASN A 201 -14.30 16.84 -17.24
CA ASN A 201 -14.62 16.45 -18.61
C ASN A 201 -14.00 15.09 -18.99
N THR A 202 -12.84 14.78 -18.47
CA THR A 202 -12.19 13.48 -18.68
C THR A 202 -12.89 12.38 -17.90
N MET A 203 -13.19 12.57 -16.62
CA MET A 203 -13.99 11.62 -15.82
C MET A 203 -15.34 11.34 -16.44
N PHE A 204 -16.00 12.38 -16.99
CA PHE A 204 -17.30 12.23 -17.63
C PHE A 204 -17.26 11.22 -18.78
N ARG A 205 -16.20 11.21 -19.58
CA ARG A 205 -16.01 10.32 -20.72
C ARG A 205 -15.31 9.01 -20.38
N TYR A 206 -14.31 9.10 -19.51
CA TYR A 206 -13.37 8.00 -19.19
C TYR A 206 -13.16 7.87 -17.66
N PRO A 207 -14.17 7.44 -16.90
CA PRO A 207 -14.10 7.38 -15.44
C PRO A 207 -13.31 6.18 -14.92
N ASN A 208 -12.17 5.85 -15.51
CA ASN A 208 -11.36 4.67 -15.17
C ASN A 208 -12.18 3.37 -15.21
N TYR A 209 -12.77 3.08 -16.37
CA TYR A 209 -13.69 1.95 -16.53
C TYR A 209 -12.97 0.60 -16.36
N VAL A 210 -13.29 -0.09 -15.28
CA VAL A 210 -12.79 -1.44 -14.99
C VAL A 210 -13.82 -2.44 -15.45
N MET A 211 -13.41 -3.39 -16.28
CA MET A 211 -14.21 -4.57 -16.57
C MET A 211 -13.99 -5.56 -15.41
N SER A 212 -14.81 -5.43 -14.37
CA SER A 212 -14.80 -6.42 -13.29
C SER A 212 -15.08 -7.82 -13.88
N ARG A 213 -14.30 -8.80 -13.48
CA ARG A 213 -14.55 -10.20 -13.82
C ARG A 213 -15.78 -10.76 -13.08
N THR A 214 -16.29 -10.03 -12.08
CA THR A 214 -17.52 -10.37 -11.36
C THR A 214 -18.74 -9.97 -12.21
N PRO A 215 -19.60 -10.91 -12.61
CA PRO A 215 -20.79 -10.58 -13.38
C PRO A 215 -21.65 -9.54 -12.68
N GLY A 216 -21.97 -8.44 -13.39
CA GLY A 216 -22.82 -7.34 -12.89
C GLY A 216 -22.07 -6.20 -12.19
N LYS A 217 -20.76 -6.34 -11.92
CA LYS A 217 -19.93 -5.25 -11.40
C LYS A 217 -19.14 -4.60 -12.54
N VAL A 218 -19.77 -3.66 -13.21
CA VAL A 218 -19.18 -2.92 -14.34
C VAL A 218 -19.40 -1.44 -14.09
N GLY A 219 -18.33 -0.70 -13.81
CA GLY A 219 -18.37 0.71 -13.54
C GLY A 219 -17.04 1.39 -13.73
N GLY A 220 -17.05 2.72 -13.73
CA GLY A 220 -15.83 3.51 -13.67
C GLY A 220 -15.35 3.62 -12.23
N ASP A 221 -14.19 3.07 -11.97
CA ASP A 221 -13.47 3.15 -10.70
C ASP A 221 -12.72 4.49 -10.64
N TRP A 222 -13.49 5.57 -10.46
CA TRP A 222 -13.06 6.92 -10.77
C TRP A 222 -12.14 7.54 -9.73
N ILE A 223 -12.31 7.20 -8.46
CA ILE A 223 -11.49 7.73 -7.36
C ILE A 223 -10.48 6.69 -6.84
N HIS A 224 -10.87 5.41 -6.76
CA HIS A 224 -10.07 4.30 -6.29
C HIS A 224 -9.45 4.60 -4.92
N VAL A 225 -10.30 4.70 -3.90
CA VAL A 225 -9.84 4.87 -2.52
C VAL A 225 -9.15 3.61 -2.06
N ASN A 226 -7.94 3.72 -1.52
CA ASN A 226 -7.18 2.56 -1.05
C ASN A 226 -6.76 2.63 0.42
N THR A 227 -7.11 3.72 1.09
CA THR A 227 -6.89 3.89 2.53
C THR A 227 -8.03 4.68 3.13
N ALA A 228 -8.50 4.24 4.30
CA ALA A 228 -9.41 4.99 5.14
C ALA A 228 -9.11 4.70 6.61
N SER A 229 -8.81 5.73 7.39
CA SER A 229 -8.53 5.59 8.83
C SER A 229 -9.08 6.78 9.62
N TRP A 230 -9.34 6.56 10.91
CA TRP A 230 -9.62 7.69 11.80
C TRP A 230 -8.35 8.53 12.01
N LEU A 231 -8.51 9.81 12.35
CA LEU A 231 -7.38 10.63 12.72
C LEU A 231 -6.84 10.26 14.11
N GLY A 232 -7.74 9.87 15.01
CA GLY A 232 -7.41 9.60 16.40
C GLY A 232 -6.98 10.84 17.19
N PRO A 233 -6.62 10.67 18.47
CA PRO A 233 -6.08 11.75 19.30
C PRO A 233 -4.85 12.37 18.65
N ASN A 234 -4.79 13.71 18.55
CA ASN A 234 -3.69 14.40 17.90
C ASN A 234 -3.51 15.84 18.42
N LYS A 235 -2.30 16.37 18.21
CA LYS A 235 -1.90 17.70 18.69
C LYS A 235 -2.71 18.85 18.08
N TRP A 236 -3.23 18.71 16.87
CA TRP A 236 -3.95 19.79 16.20
C TRP A 236 -5.32 20.02 16.80
N TYR A 237 -6.04 18.94 17.06
CA TYR A 237 -7.32 19.02 17.79
C TYR A 237 -7.12 19.51 19.22
N ASP A 238 -6.06 19.06 19.91
CA ASP A 238 -5.68 19.55 21.24
C ASP A 238 -5.41 21.07 21.24
N GLN A 239 -5.02 21.65 20.11
CA GLN A 239 -4.81 23.09 19.89
C GLN A 239 -6.07 23.84 19.41
N GLY A 240 -7.18 23.14 19.23
CA GLY A 240 -8.48 23.72 18.85
C GLY A 240 -8.77 23.74 17.34
N ASP A 241 -8.03 23.00 16.52
CA ASP A 241 -8.33 22.88 15.10
C ASP A 241 -9.32 21.72 14.86
N GLU A 242 -10.60 22.08 14.68
CA GLU A 242 -11.71 21.13 14.49
C GLU A 242 -11.60 20.30 13.21
N ARG A 243 -10.82 20.71 12.20
CA ARG A 243 -10.56 19.91 11.01
C ARG A 243 -9.94 18.56 11.35
N PHE A 244 -9.21 18.48 12.47
CA PHE A 244 -8.49 17.31 12.93
C PHE A 244 -9.18 16.62 14.11
N HIS A 245 -10.52 16.73 14.21
CA HIS A 245 -11.27 15.99 15.22
C HIS A 245 -10.91 14.49 15.19
N PRO A 246 -10.68 13.82 16.34
CA PRO A 246 -10.25 12.42 16.40
C PRO A 246 -11.13 11.43 15.63
N ASP A 247 -12.44 11.68 15.56
CA ASP A 247 -13.39 10.83 14.85
C ASP A 247 -13.49 11.16 13.36
N ASN A 248 -12.81 12.21 12.86
CA ASN A 248 -12.76 12.49 11.43
C ASN A 248 -11.95 11.40 10.72
N ILE A 249 -12.27 11.18 9.45
CA ILE A 249 -11.70 10.10 8.66
C ILE A 249 -10.81 10.69 7.56
N ILE A 250 -9.56 10.23 7.49
CA ILE A 250 -8.68 10.51 6.36
C ILE A 250 -8.82 9.38 5.32
N TYR A 251 -8.84 9.76 4.05
CA TYR A 251 -8.81 8.82 2.93
C TYR A 251 -7.79 9.27 1.89
N ASP A 252 -7.35 8.36 1.02
CA ASP A 252 -6.67 8.71 -0.21
C ASP A 252 -7.35 8.11 -1.45
N GLY A 253 -7.43 8.92 -2.52
CA GLY A 253 -7.95 8.53 -3.82
C GLY A 253 -6.80 8.35 -4.81
N ARG A 254 -6.41 7.10 -5.05
CA ARG A 254 -5.28 6.75 -5.91
C ARG A 254 -5.44 7.30 -7.33
N GLN A 255 -6.61 7.05 -7.95
CA GLN A 255 -6.86 7.45 -9.34
C GLN A 255 -6.98 8.96 -9.51
N THR A 256 -7.31 9.67 -8.45
CA THR A 256 -7.49 11.12 -8.45
C THR A 256 -6.29 11.90 -7.95
N ASN A 257 -5.25 11.22 -7.43
CA ASN A 257 -4.08 11.85 -6.82
C ASN A 257 -4.46 12.79 -5.66
N THR A 258 -5.40 12.36 -4.83
CA THR A 258 -5.94 13.18 -3.73
C THR A 258 -5.85 12.47 -2.40
N ALA A 259 -5.70 13.23 -1.31
CA ALA A 259 -6.01 12.80 0.03
C ALA A 259 -6.97 13.81 0.67
N GLY A 260 -7.87 13.36 1.53
CA GLY A 260 -8.87 14.24 2.15
C GLY A 260 -9.24 13.81 3.57
N ILE A 261 -9.71 14.77 4.37
CA ILE A 261 -10.27 14.51 5.70
C ILE A 261 -11.75 14.83 5.67
N ILE A 262 -12.56 13.84 6.05
CA ILE A 262 -14.01 13.88 6.12
C ILE A 262 -14.40 14.21 7.56
N ASP A 263 -15.22 15.24 7.74
CA ASP A 263 -15.87 15.52 9.01
C ASP A 263 -16.91 14.45 9.34
N HIS A 264 -16.74 13.76 10.46
CA HIS A 264 -17.56 12.62 10.83
C HIS A 264 -19.05 12.96 11.08
N LYS A 265 -19.37 14.24 11.39
CA LYS A 265 -20.75 14.68 11.64
C LYS A 265 -21.48 15.08 10.38
N THR A 266 -20.80 15.83 9.51
CA THR A 266 -21.41 16.43 8.32
C THR A 266 -21.18 15.62 7.06
N GLY A 267 -20.12 14.81 7.00
CA GLY A 267 -19.65 14.12 5.81
C GLY A 267 -18.86 15.02 4.85
N ASN A 268 -18.74 16.32 5.11
CA ASN A 268 -18.05 17.25 4.22
C ASN A 268 -16.53 17.10 4.34
N LEU A 269 -15.80 17.44 3.27
CA LEU A 269 -14.35 17.52 3.31
C LEU A 269 -13.93 18.80 4.04
N VAL A 270 -13.13 18.65 5.11
CA VAL A 270 -12.61 19.77 5.91
C VAL A 270 -11.14 20.07 5.68
N TRP A 271 -10.46 19.16 4.99
CA TRP A 271 -9.08 19.31 4.53
C TRP A 271 -8.88 18.44 3.29
N HIS A 272 -8.04 18.89 2.35
CA HIS A 272 -7.65 18.08 1.20
C HIS A 272 -6.24 18.45 0.69
N LEU A 273 -5.58 17.48 0.06
CA LEU A 273 -4.33 17.61 -0.67
C LEU A 273 -4.56 17.13 -2.12
N GLY A 274 -4.34 18.00 -3.09
CA GLY A 274 -4.63 17.74 -4.49
C GLY A 274 -6.14 17.81 -4.84
N PRO A 275 -6.50 17.62 -6.14
CA PRO A 275 -5.61 17.43 -7.30
C PRO A 275 -5.02 18.74 -7.88
N ASP A 276 -5.32 19.90 -7.29
CA ASP A 276 -5.00 21.24 -7.79
C ASP A 276 -3.61 21.73 -7.33
N TYR A 277 -2.58 20.87 -7.46
CA TYR A 277 -1.23 21.12 -6.95
C TYR A 277 -0.57 22.41 -7.47
N GLU A 278 -1.06 22.99 -8.58
CA GLU A 278 -0.54 24.26 -9.14
C GLU A 278 -1.20 25.50 -8.53
N SER A 279 -2.24 25.35 -7.69
CA SER A 279 -3.07 26.49 -7.23
C SER A 279 -2.34 27.41 -6.24
N THR A 280 -1.42 26.88 -5.43
CA THR A 280 -0.64 27.67 -4.45
C THR A 280 0.84 27.32 -4.49
N GLU A 281 1.68 28.21 -3.95
CA GLU A 281 3.13 27.95 -3.82
C GLU A 281 3.40 26.73 -2.94
N LYS A 282 2.72 26.62 -1.79
CA LYS A 282 2.85 25.47 -0.87
C LYS A 282 2.52 24.14 -1.55
N LEU A 283 1.46 24.07 -2.35
CA LEU A 283 1.10 22.86 -3.09
C LEU A 283 2.10 22.53 -4.20
N ARG A 284 2.64 23.54 -4.90
CA ARG A 284 3.73 23.33 -5.88
C ARG A 284 5.00 22.79 -5.23
N ASP A 285 5.33 23.27 -4.02
CA ASP A 285 6.51 22.81 -3.26
C ASP A 285 6.36 21.36 -2.79
N ILE A 286 5.14 20.93 -2.43
CA ILE A 286 4.84 19.52 -2.13
C ILE A 286 4.97 18.68 -3.40
N GLY A 287 4.53 19.21 -4.53
CA GLY A 287 4.42 18.50 -5.81
C GLY A 287 3.29 17.47 -5.81
N SER A 288 2.88 17.07 -7.00
CA SER A 288 1.77 16.13 -7.17
C SER A 288 2.03 14.80 -6.48
N LEU A 289 1.06 14.31 -5.72
CA LEU A 289 0.93 12.89 -5.44
C LEU A 289 0.61 12.16 -6.74
N VAL A 290 1.09 10.95 -6.91
CA VAL A 290 0.86 10.16 -8.11
C VAL A 290 0.58 8.71 -7.73
N GLY A 291 -0.70 8.34 -7.77
CA GLY A 291 -1.13 6.98 -7.49
C GLY A 291 -0.79 6.50 -6.07
N GLN A 292 -0.82 7.40 -5.09
CA GLN A 292 -0.39 7.19 -3.71
C GLN A 292 -1.22 6.13 -2.97
N HIS A 293 -0.64 5.62 -1.87
CA HIS A 293 -1.25 4.67 -0.94
C HIS A 293 -0.95 5.05 0.50
N HIS A 294 -1.78 4.53 1.41
CA HIS A 294 -1.58 4.54 2.85
C HIS A 294 -1.37 5.96 3.44
N ALA A 295 -2.17 6.93 2.99
CA ALA A 295 -2.21 8.25 3.61
C ALA A 295 -2.93 8.16 4.97
N HIS A 296 -2.23 8.44 6.06
CA HIS A 296 -2.77 8.42 7.41
C HIS A 296 -2.09 9.42 8.31
N MET A 297 -2.75 9.79 9.41
CA MET A 297 -2.13 10.64 10.43
C MET A 297 -1.25 9.79 11.34
N ILE A 298 -0.01 10.22 11.56
CA ILE A 298 0.88 9.58 12.54
C ILE A 298 0.26 9.70 13.92
N PRO A 299 0.01 8.55 14.62
CA PRO A 299 -0.65 8.54 15.90
C PRO A 299 0.07 9.32 17.01
N LYS A 300 -0.70 9.81 17.97
CA LYS A 300 -0.17 10.42 19.18
C LYS A 300 0.76 9.47 19.92
N GLY A 301 1.87 10.01 20.43
CA GLY A 301 2.91 9.24 21.13
C GLY A 301 4.02 8.70 20.23
N LEU A 302 3.89 8.80 18.89
CA LEU A 302 4.95 8.48 17.95
C LEU A 302 5.69 9.73 17.47
N PRO A 303 6.98 9.64 17.12
CA PRO A 303 7.71 10.75 16.52
C PRO A 303 7.03 11.23 15.23
N GLY A 304 6.77 12.53 15.13
CA GLY A 304 6.00 13.11 14.03
C GLY A 304 4.48 13.10 14.22
N GLU A 305 3.99 12.80 15.45
CA GLU A 305 2.54 12.76 15.74
C GLU A 305 1.77 13.94 15.15
N GLY A 306 0.61 13.66 14.57
CA GLY A 306 -0.26 14.65 13.93
C GLY A 306 0.15 15.05 12.51
N ASN A 307 1.33 14.67 12.02
CA ASN A 307 1.67 14.81 10.61
C ASN A 307 1.03 13.67 9.79
N ILE A 308 0.88 13.88 8.49
CA ILE A 308 0.34 12.85 7.58
C ILE A 308 1.51 12.14 6.91
N LEU A 309 1.54 10.80 7.01
CA LEU A 309 2.50 9.94 6.35
C LEU A 309 1.85 9.34 5.11
N ILE A 310 2.54 9.38 3.96
CA ILE A 310 2.01 8.95 2.66
C ILE A 310 3.09 8.18 1.90
N PHE A 311 2.74 7.03 1.33
CA PHE A 311 3.54 6.38 0.31
C PHE A 311 3.09 6.89 -1.07
N ASP A 312 3.90 7.71 -1.73
CA ASP A 312 3.62 8.32 -3.03
C ASP A 312 4.31 7.52 -4.14
N ASN A 313 3.52 6.63 -4.76
CA ASN A 313 4.02 5.56 -5.63
C ASN A 313 4.71 6.04 -6.90
N GLY A 314 4.11 7.02 -7.61
CA GLY A 314 4.59 7.44 -8.93
C GLY A 314 3.93 6.73 -10.12
N GLY A 315 3.16 5.67 -9.90
CA GLY A 315 2.46 4.93 -10.94
C GLY A 315 1.42 5.77 -11.69
N PHE A 316 0.99 5.30 -12.85
CA PHE A 316 0.01 6.02 -13.69
C PHE A 316 -1.30 6.30 -12.96
N ALA A 317 -1.71 7.58 -12.91
CA ALA A 317 -2.95 8.03 -12.30
C ALA A 317 -3.36 9.41 -12.82
N GLY A 318 -4.48 9.94 -12.31
CA GLY A 318 -4.92 11.30 -12.56
C GLY A 318 -5.88 11.46 -13.74
N PHE A 319 -6.61 12.55 -13.67
CA PHE A 319 -7.48 13.04 -14.74
C PHE A 319 -7.11 14.46 -15.08
N GLY A 320 -7.08 14.80 -16.36
CA GLY A 320 -6.75 16.14 -16.81
C GLY A 320 -6.94 16.32 -18.31
N ALA A 321 -6.34 17.36 -18.87
CA ALA A 321 -6.32 17.54 -20.32
C ALA A 321 -5.57 16.38 -21.00
N PRO A 322 -6.04 15.92 -22.19
CA PRO A 322 -5.28 14.96 -22.98
C PRO A 322 -3.87 15.45 -23.29
N ASN A 323 -2.92 14.53 -23.26
CA ASN A 323 -1.52 14.77 -23.63
C ASN A 323 -0.99 13.59 -24.48
N PRO A 324 0.21 13.68 -25.08
CA PRO A 324 0.73 12.61 -25.95
C PRO A 324 0.88 11.26 -25.25
N ALA A 325 1.17 11.21 -23.95
CA ALA A 325 1.26 9.98 -23.16
C ALA A 325 -0.11 9.46 -22.71
N ALA A 326 -1.08 10.36 -22.56
CA ALA A 326 -2.45 10.05 -22.12
C ALA A 326 -3.49 10.72 -23.06
N PRO A 327 -3.72 10.15 -24.27
CA PRO A 327 -4.56 10.78 -25.31
C PRO A 327 -6.03 11.00 -24.89
N PHE A 328 -6.49 10.29 -23.88
CA PHE A 328 -7.84 10.40 -23.32
C PHE A 328 -7.90 11.25 -22.05
N GLY A 329 -6.77 11.73 -21.55
CA GLY A 329 -6.67 12.54 -20.34
C GLY A 329 -6.77 11.75 -19.03
N LYS A 330 -7.00 10.42 -19.08
CA LYS A 330 -6.92 9.51 -17.95
C LYS A 330 -5.49 8.99 -17.82
N ASP A 331 -5.03 8.77 -16.59
CA ASP A 331 -3.65 8.37 -16.27
C ASP A 331 -2.63 9.36 -16.84
N ASN A 332 -2.95 10.65 -16.71
CA ASN A 332 -2.20 11.72 -17.35
C ASN A 332 -0.99 12.21 -16.53
N VAL A 333 -0.78 11.65 -15.34
CA VAL A 333 0.38 11.90 -14.49
C VAL A 333 1.11 10.58 -14.22
N HIS A 334 2.44 10.64 -14.28
CA HIS A 334 3.31 9.51 -14.03
C HIS A 334 4.67 10.00 -13.58
N ARG A 335 5.30 9.23 -12.70
CA ARG A 335 6.67 9.42 -12.23
C ARG A 335 7.31 8.04 -12.09
N ASP A 336 8.55 7.87 -12.51
CA ASP A 336 9.29 6.60 -12.55
C ASP A 336 10.09 6.32 -11.27
N TYR A 337 9.64 6.87 -10.14
CA TYR A 337 10.16 6.61 -8.80
C TYR A 337 9.09 6.85 -7.75
N SER A 338 9.25 6.20 -6.60
CA SER A 338 8.43 6.41 -5.40
C SER A 338 9.12 7.32 -4.40
N ARG A 339 8.31 7.88 -3.51
CA ARG A 339 8.78 8.58 -2.30
C ARG A 339 7.83 8.29 -1.15
N VAL A 340 8.34 8.32 0.08
CA VAL A 340 7.53 8.37 1.29
C VAL A 340 7.66 9.77 1.85
N ILE A 341 6.55 10.44 2.10
CA ILE A 341 6.55 11.81 2.62
C ILE A 341 5.83 11.89 3.97
N GLU A 342 6.38 12.67 4.87
CA GLU A 342 5.72 13.15 6.08
C GLU A 342 5.36 14.63 5.88
N LEU A 343 4.07 14.93 5.93
CA LEU A 343 3.51 16.25 5.67
C LEU A 343 2.96 16.86 6.96
N ASP A 344 3.36 18.09 7.29
CA ASP A 344 2.64 18.93 8.23
C ASP A 344 1.34 19.41 7.56
N PRO A 345 0.15 18.98 8.04
CA PRO A 345 -1.11 19.25 7.35
C PRO A 345 -1.63 20.68 7.58
N VAL A 346 -1.10 21.43 8.53
CA VAL A 346 -1.47 22.80 8.83
C VAL A 346 -0.58 23.76 8.04
N GLU A 347 0.72 23.55 8.09
CA GLU A 347 1.69 24.35 7.33
C GLU A 347 1.70 23.98 5.84
N MET A 348 1.13 22.83 5.45
CA MET A 348 1.19 22.28 4.09
C MET A 348 2.63 22.21 3.61
N LYS A 349 3.46 21.48 4.34
CA LYS A 349 4.90 21.38 4.10
C LYS A 349 5.41 19.97 4.37
N ILE A 350 6.22 19.43 3.45
CA ILE A 350 6.96 18.20 3.70
C ILE A 350 8.02 18.46 4.76
N VAL A 351 7.97 17.73 5.86
CA VAL A 351 8.92 17.83 6.98
C VAL A 351 9.95 16.71 6.96
N TRP A 352 9.66 15.60 6.31
CA TRP A 352 10.58 14.49 6.04
C TRP A 352 10.19 13.80 4.74
N GLU A 353 11.19 13.27 4.05
CA GLU A 353 11.02 12.53 2.81
C GLU A 353 12.06 11.42 2.71
N TYR A 354 11.63 10.22 2.31
CA TYR A 354 12.48 9.15 1.83
C TYR A 354 12.31 8.99 0.32
N ASN A 355 13.43 8.91 -0.37
CA ASN A 355 13.53 8.49 -1.76
C ASN A 355 14.93 7.90 -2.01
N ALA A 356 15.17 7.32 -3.19
CA ALA A 356 16.47 6.69 -3.47
C ALA A 356 17.66 7.66 -3.37
N ASN A 357 17.50 8.96 -3.70
CA ASN A 357 18.58 9.94 -3.56
C ASN A 357 18.90 10.22 -2.09
N LYS A 358 17.89 10.34 -1.25
CA LYS A 358 18.07 10.52 0.21
C LYS A 358 18.79 9.32 0.83
N ALA A 359 18.53 8.12 0.30
CA ALA A 359 19.26 6.89 0.66
C ALA A 359 20.65 6.78 0.01
N GLY A 360 21.14 7.82 -0.66
CA GLY A 360 22.49 7.87 -1.25
C GLY A 360 22.62 7.28 -2.67
N SER A 361 21.54 6.87 -3.30
CA SER A 361 21.54 6.46 -4.71
C SER A 361 21.58 7.70 -5.63
N ARG A 362 22.23 7.55 -6.79
CA ARG A 362 22.15 8.57 -7.86
C ARG A 362 20.97 8.35 -8.81
N ASP A 363 20.30 7.21 -8.68
CA ASP A 363 19.20 6.77 -9.54
C ASP A 363 17.92 6.67 -8.69
N LEU A 364 16.98 7.55 -8.93
CA LEU A 364 15.69 7.60 -8.21
C LEU A 364 14.87 6.34 -8.41
N ALA A 365 14.94 5.70 -9.60
CA ALA A 365 14.21 4.47 -9.92
C ALA A 365 14.67 3.25 -9.11
N LYS A 366 15.70 3.39 -8.26
CA LYS A 366 16.09 2.36 -7.29
C LYS A 366 15.13 2.19 -6.11
N PHE A 367 14.15 3.07 -6.00
CA PHE A 367 13.01 2.95 -5.11
C PHE A 367 11.76 3.26 -5.91
N TYR A 368 11.06 2.20 -6.34
CA TYR A 368 9.88 2.34 -7.16
C TYR A 368 8.91 1.17 -6.96
N SER A 369 7.72 1.49 -6.51
CA SER A 369 6.56 0.60 -6.46
C SER A 369 5.37 1.37 -7.02
N ASP A 370 4.94 1.04 -8.22
CA ASP A 370 3.93 1.79 -8.97
C ASP A 370 2.50 1.62 -8.45
N TYR A 371 2.29 0.67 -7.53
CA TYR A 371 1.00 0.41 -6.87
C TYR A 371 1.23 -0.26 -5.51
N VAL A 372 0.17 -0.45 -4.70
CA VAL A 372 0.19 -0.98 -3.34
C VAL A 372 1.17 -0.23 -2.44
N SER A 373 1.75 -0.85 -1.42
CA SER A 373 2.77 -0.25 -0.56
C SER A 373 2.25 0.51 0.64
N SER A 374 3.10 0.65 1.64
CA SER A 374 2.78 1.34 2.87
C SER A 374 4.01 1.92 3.58
N ALA A 375 3.76 2.79 4.55
CA ALA A 375 4.77 3.26 5.48
C ALA A 375 4.19 3.29 6.89
N GLN A 376 5.01 2.96 7.90
CA GLN A 376 4.65 3.00 9.32
C GLN A 376 5.72 3.75 10.09
N ARG A 377 5.33 4.76 10.88
CA ARG A 377 6.24 5.38 11.83
C ARG A 377 6.41 4.48 13.06
N LEU A 378 7.66 4.21 13.41
CA LEU A 378 8.05 3.35 14.54
C LEU A 378 8.36 4.18 15.80
N PRO A 379 8.24 3.58 17.02
CA PRO A 379 8.47 4.30 18.27
C PRO A 379 9.87 4.89 18.46
N ASN A 380 10.90 4.32 17.83
CA ASN A 380 12.27 4.84 17.84
C ASN A 380 12.52 5.99 16.83
N GLY A 381 11.50 6.40 16.06
CA GLY A 381 11.59 7.44 15.04
C GLY A 381 11.91 6.94 13.64
N ASN A 382 12.25 5.67 13.49
CA ASN A 382 12.44 5.06 12.18
C ASN A 382 11.11 4.92 11.43
N THR A 383 11.19 4.63 10.15
CA THR A 383 10.02 4.34 9.31
C THR A 383 10.19 2.97 8.68
N LEU A 384 9.25 2.07 8.94
CA LEU A 384 9.10 0.84 8.17
C LEU A 384 8.45 1.20 6.84
N ILE A 385 9.02 0.75 5.73
CA ILE A 385 8.54 0.99 4.37
C ILE A 385 8.32 -0.37 3.71
N ASP A 386 7.16 -0.52 3.12
CA ASP A 386 6.80 -1.65 2.29
C ASP A 386 6.83 -1.20 0.81
N GLU A 387 7.86 -1.61 0.08
CA GLU A 387 7.95 -1.50 -1.38
C GLU A 387 7.19 -2.69 -2.00
N GLY A 388 5.87 -2.61 -1.88
CA GLY A 388 4.95 -3.74 -1.93
C GLY A 388 4.93 -4.50 -3.25
N ALA A 389 5.04 -3.83 -4.40
CA ALA A 389 5.02 -4.47 -5.71
C ALA A 389 6.13 -5.53 -5.88
N PHE A 390 7.23 -5.39 -5.13
CA PHE A 390 8.39 -6.28 -5.20
C PHE A 390 8.62 -7.06 -3.91
N GLY A 391 7.67 -7.02 -2.95
CA GLY A 391 7.74 -7.75 -1.69
C GLY A 391 8.96 -7.39 -0.84
N ARG A 392 9.44 -6.16 -0.93
CA ARG A 392 10.57 -5.65 -0.16
C ARG A 392 10.07 -4.82 1.00
N LEU A 393 10.33 -5.29 2.22
CA LEU A 393 10.06 -4.59 3.47
C LEU A 393 11.39 -4.06 4.01
N PHE A 394 11.45 -2.80 4.40
CA PHE A 394 12.67 -2.27 4.97
C PHE A 394 12.41 -1.13 5.96
N GLU A 395 13.31 -0.99 6.94
CA GLU A 395 13.26 0.05 7.95
C GLU A 395 14.40 1.03 7.72
N VAL A 396 14.06 2.33 7.76
CA VAL A 396 15.03 3.41 7.60
C VAL A 396 15.04 4.33 8.80
N THR A 397 16.23 4.86 9.14
CA THR A 397 16.38 5.91 10.15
C THR A 397 15.83 7.25 9.63
N PRO A 398 15.65 8.26 10.50
CA PRO A 398 15.31 9.62 10.05
C PRO A 398 16.29 10.19 8.99
N GLU A 399 17.55 9.75 8.99
CA GLU A 399 18.58 10.12 8.03
C GLU A 399 18.57 9.26 6.76
N CYS A 400 17.56 8.40 6.59
CA CYS A 400 17.36 7.51 5.44
C CYS A 400 18.40 6.37 5.32
N GLU A 401 19.07 5.97 6.42
CA GLU A 401 19.90 4.77 6.46
C GLU A 401 19.00 3.54 6.57
N THR A 402 19.17 2.54 5.69
CA THR A 402 18.46 1.25 5.81
C THR A 402 19.12 0.42 6.92
N VAL A 403 18.31 0.07 7.94
CA VAL A 403 18.80 -0.65 9.14
C VAL A 403 18.20 -2.03 9.30
N TRP A 404 17.13 -2.33 8.55
CA TRP A 404 16.56 -3.65 8.38
C TRP A 404 16.01 -3.78 6.97
N GLU A 405 16.13 -4.96 6.37
CA GLU A 405 15.57 -5.27 5.06
C GLU A 405 15.19 -6.75 4.99
N TYR A 406 14.00 -7.02 4.49
CA TYR A 406 13.47 -8.35 4.25
C TYR A 406 12.84 -8.42 2.86
N ILE A 407 13.11 -9.51 2.14
CA ILE A 407 12.52 -9.79 0.83
C ILE A 407 11.59 -11.00 0.96
N SER A 408 10.32 -10.81 0.66
CA SER A 408 9.31 -11.87 0.71
C SER A 408 9.68 -13.04 -0.22
N PRO A 409 9.77 -14.26 0.31
CA PRO A 409 10.02 -15.45 -0.51
C PRO A 409 8.75 -16.04 -1.14
N TYR A 410 7.58 -15.46 -0.89
CA TYR A 410 6.29 -15.99 -1.27
C TYR A 410 5.89 -15.46 -2.64
N TYR A 411 6.16 -16.25 -3.68
CA TYR A 411 5.80 -15.91 -5.06
C TYR A 411 4.47 -16.55 -5.45
N GLN A 412 3.65 -15.77 -6.13
CA GLN A 412 2.45 -16.30 -6.78
C GLN A 412 2.85 -17.22 -7.94
N GLU A 413 2.36 -18.47 -7.94
CA GLU A 413 2.77 -19.46 -8.92
C GLU A 413 2.47 -19.07 -10.38
N LYS A 414 1.41 -18.29 -10.61
CA LYS A 414 0.97 -17.92 -11.96
C LYS A 414 1.59 -16.64 -12.50
N GLU A 415 2.00 -15.73 -11.63
CA GLU A 415 2.34 -14.36 -12.02
C GLU A 415 3.78 -13.99 -11.69
N ASN A 416 4.51 -14.86 -11.00
CA ASN A 416 5.93 -14.70 -10.63
C ASN A 416 6.26 -13.40 -9.90
N PHE A 417 5.34 -12.87 -9.10
CA PHE A 417 5.60 -11.73 -8.24
C PHE A 417 5.35 -12.09 -6.76
N ASN A 418 6.05 -11.41 -5.87
CA ASN A 418 6.04 -11.62 -4.42
C ASN A 418 5.45 -10.42 -3.68
N MET A 419 4.42 -9.83 -4.24
CA MET A 419 3.76 -8.64 -3.72
C MET A 419 3.35 -8.79 -2.25
N VAL A 420 3.56 -7.73 -1.50
CA VAL A 420 2.99 -7.51 -0.17
C VAL A 420 2.17 -6.23 -0.21
N TYR A 421 0.89 -6.32 0.17
CA TYR A 421 0.00 -5.16 0.11
C TYR A 421 0.34 -4.12 1.18
N ARG A 422 0.49 -4.57 2.44
CA ARG A 422 0.96 -3.78 3.60
C ARG A 422 1.66 -4.68 4.61
N ALA A 423 2.62 -4.11 5.31
CA ALA A 423 3.31 -4.75 6.42
C ALA A 423 3.33 -3.84 7.65
N TYR A 424 3.21 -4.45 8.84
CA TYR A 424 3.19 -3.73 10.11
C TYR A 424 4.15 -4.33 11.12
N ARG A 425 4.92 -3.47 11.80
CA ARG A 425 5.80 -3.84 12.91
C ARG A 425 5.07 -3.66 14.24
N VAL A 426 5.09 -4.69 15.08
CA VAL A 426 4.60 -4.66 16.46
C VAL A 426 5.73 -5.01 17.44
N PRO A 427 5.76 -4.45 18.64
CA PRO A 427 6.77 -4.82 19.65
C PRO A 427 6.58 -6.27 20.10
N TYR A 428 7.62 -6.88 20.64
CA TYR A 428 7.56 -8.28 21.07
C TYR A 428 6.52 -8.57 22.13
N ASP A 429 6.33 -7.65 23.08
CA ASP A 429 5.37 -7.77 24.17
C ASP A 429 3.89 -7.66 23.73
N TYR A 430 3.66 -7.22 22.49
CA TYR A 430 2.32 -7.19 21.91
C TYR A 430 1.78 -8.60 21.57
N VAL A 431 2.67 -9.60 21.52
CA VAL A 431 2.36 -11.01 21.20
C VAL A 431 2.75 -11.89 22.40
N PRO A 432 1.87 -12.01 23.42
CA PRO A 432 2.21 -12.68 24.69
C PRO A 432 2.43 -14.19 24.58
N GLN A 433 2.12 -14.80 23.44
CA GLN A 433 2.35 -16.23 23.18
C GLN A 433 3.80 -16.56 22.84
N LEU A 434 4.62 -15.56 22.51
CA LEU A 434 5.99 -15.75 22.09
C LEU A 434 6.99 -15.12 23.10
N GLU A 435 8.08 -15.81 23.32
CA GLU A 435 9.24 -15.21 24.00
C GLU A 435 10.04 -14.38 22.99
N PRO A 436 10.51 -13.18 23.35
CA PRO A 436 11.36 -12.39 22.48
C PRO A 436 12.60 -13.17 22.04
N PRO A 437 12.93 -13.20 20.72
CA PRO A 437 14.12 -13.89 20.25
C PRO A 437 15.40 -13.18 20.70
N VAL A 438 16.51 -13.90 20.66
CA VAL A 438 17.83 -13.27 20.79
C VAL A 438 18.14 -12.52 19.50
N GLU A 439 18.45 -11.23 19.65
CA GLU A 439 18.76 -10.37 18.52
C GLU A 439 20.16 -10.62 17.98
N GLU A 440 20.26 -11.00 16.73
CA GLU A 440 21.53 -11.23 16.03
C GLU A 440 21.55 -10.46 14.72
N ALA A 441 22.60 -9.68 14.50
CA ALA A 441 22.77 -8.88 13.30
C ALA A 441 22.82 -9.74 12.03
N VAL A 442 22.21 -9.24 10.95
CA VAL A 442 22.39 -9.75 9.59
C VAL A 442 23.14 -8.68 8.80
N ILE A 443 24.40 -8.95 8.51
CA ILE A 443 25.28 -8.01 7.82
C ILE A 443 25.31 -8.38 6.34
N PRO A 444 24.92 -7.45 5.45
CA PRO A 444 24.96 -7.72 4.01
C PRO A 444 26.40 -7.97 3.54
N PRO A 445 26.59 -8.79 2.49
CA PRO A 445 27.90 -9.01 1.92
C PRO A 445 28.57 -7.69 1.49
N ASP A 446 29.85 -7.53 1.79
CA ASP A 446 30.61 -6.38 1.28
C ASP A 446 30.77 -6.51 -0.25
N ASN A 447 29.89 -5.88 -0.99
CA ASN A 447 29.92 -5.85 -2.45
C ASN A 447 31.22 -5.29 -3.04
N LYS A 448 32.05 -4.61 -2.22
CA LYS A 448 33.38 -4.19 -2.65
C LYS A 448 34.33 -5.38 -2.83
N ILE A 449 34.12 -6.44 -2.04
CA ILE A 449 34.88 -7.70 -2.15
C ILE A 449 34.44 -8.49 -3.38
N LEU A 450 33.16 -8.41 -3.73
CA LEU A 450 32.59 -9.08 -4.90
C LEU A 450 32.87 -8.37 -6.24
N ARG A 451 33.36 -7.13 -6.20
CA ARG A 451 33.83 -6.48 -7.40
C ARG A 451 35.10 -7.19 -7.84
N LEU A 452 35.04 -7.77 -9.03
CA LEU A 452 36.12 -8.44 -9.74
C LEU A 452 37.40 -7.60 -9.71
N LYS A 453 38.15 -7.66 -8.60
CA LYS A 453 39.46 -6.98 -8.46
C LYS A 453 40.47 -7.45 -9.51
N ASP A 454 40.25 -8.62 -10.12
CA ASP A 454 41.19 -9.30 -10.94
C ASP A 454 40.87 -9.29 -12.45
N LEU A 455 39.82 -8.61 -12.90
CA LEU A 455 39.42 -8.61 -14.29
C LEU A 455 39.65 -7.32 -15.08
N VAL A 456 40.27 -6.31 -14.49
CA VAL A 456 40.62 -5.10 -15.23
C VAL A 456 42.05 -4.64 -14.88
N THR A 457 43.04 -5.40 -15.29
CA THR A 457 44.23 -4.73 -15.77
C THR A 457 43.94 -4.18 -17.15
N VAL A 458 43.48 -2.93 -17.21
CA VAL A 458 43.54 -2.18 -18.46
C VAL A 458 45.01 -2.12 -18.83
N PRO A 459 45.45 -2.67 -19.99
CA PRO A 459 46.82 -2.50 -20.41
C PRO A 459 47.09 -0.98 -20.51
N GLN A 460 48.05 -0.49 -19.72
CA GLN A 460 48.55 0.85 -19.95
C GLN A 460 49.10 0.87 -21.37
N THR A 461 48.43 1.57 -22.25
CA THR A 461 48.98 1.96 -23.54
C THR A 461 50.21 2.81 -23.22
N THR A 462 51.39 2.22 -23.24
CA THR A 462 52.66 2.94 -23.28
C THR A 462 52.61 3.77 -24.52
N GLY A 463 52.39 5.07 -24.36
CA GLY A 463 52.55 6.06 -25.45
C GLY A 463 53.99 5.96 -25.94
N GLN A 464 54.15 5.47 -27.17
CA GLN A 464 55.37 5.76 -27.93
C GLN A 464 55.21 7.17 -28.52
N LYS A 465 56.27 7.91 -28.25
CA LYS A 465 56.55 9.25 -28.82
C LYS A 465 56.58 9.23 -30.34
#